data_fa95e232e420aae43e61915ec5234b04
#
_entry.id   fa95e232e420aae43e61915ec5234b04
#
_cell.length_a   1.000
_cell.length_b   1.000
_cell.length_c   1.000
_cell.angle_alpha   90.00
_cell.angle_beta   90.00
_cell.angle_gamma   90.00
#
_symmetry.space_group_name_H-M   'P 1'
#
loop_
_entity.id
_entity.type
_entity.pdbx_description
1 polymer ?
#
loop_
_entity_poly.entity_id
_entity_poly.type
_entity_poly.pdbx_seq_one_letter_code
_entity_poly.pdbx_strand_id
1 'polypeptide(L)'
;MRQKMKYAIGLLALLLFIPACKQNNDIEEPTLELSTSSLTFAKNASEQTVSVQTNKDSWNAFSSQEGWVTLTQVGTSLQVKVKANDLGVERTASVIVNAGGLQRRIAVKQSAADVIIDLDKEAVTLPVGGGTEKIGFY
;
A
#
# COMPACT_ATOMS: atom_id res chain seq x y z
N MET A 1 -67.17 14.66 -71.48
CA MET A 1 -67.10 15.19 -70.11
C MET A 1 -65.91 14.53 -69.41
N ARG A 2 -65.00 15.34 -68.98
CA ARG A 2 -63.69 14.85 -68.48
C ARG A 2 -63.77 14.72 -66.99
N GLN A 3 -63.63 13.50 -66.43
CA GLN A 3 -63.37 13.32 -65.02
C GLN A 3 -61.85 13.30 -64.77
N LYS A 4 -61.41 14.27 -63.99
CA LYS A 4 -60.03 14.33 -63.53
C LYS A 4 -59.93 13.47 -62.28
N MET A 5 -59.29 12.30 -62.39
CA MET A 5 -58.92 11.47 -61.29
C MET A 5 -57.71 12.03 -60.60
N LYS A 6 -57.88 12.52 -59.40
CA LYS A 6 -56.77 13.01 -58.54
C LYS A 6 -56.24 11.79 -57.74
N TYR A 7 -55.11 11.34 -58.10
CA TYR A 7 -54.35 10.35 -57.27
C TYR A 7 -53.72 11.10 -56.11
N ALA A 8 -54.20 10.85 -54.94
CA ALA A 8 -53.54 11.25 -53.71
C ALA A 8 -52.50 10.19 -53.36
N ILE A 9 -51.23 10.48 -53.57
CA ILE A 9 -50.12 9.62 -53.14
C ILE A 9 -49.91 9.89 -51.65
N GLY A 10 -50.45 9.00 -50.82
CA GLY A 10 -50.12 8.97 -49.40
C GLY A 10 -48.71 8.44 -49.20
N LEU A 11 -47.78 9.33 -48.91
CA LEU A 11 -46.43 8.99 -48.48
C LEU A 11 -46.48 8.49 -47.05
N LEU A 12 -46.57 7.17 -46.84
CA LEU A 12 -46.50 6.51 -45.56
C LEU A 12 -45.03 6.53 -45.10
N ALA A 13 -44.65 7.56 -44.34
CA ALA A 13 -43.36 7.60 -43.68
C ALA A 13 -43.34 6.57 -42.54
N LEU A 14 -42.76 5.41 -42.82
CA LEU A 14 -42.47 4.38 -41.82
C LEU A 14 -41.29 4.85 -40.97
N LEU A 15 -41.57 5.51 -39.84
CA LEU A 15 -40.60 5.81 -38.82
C LEU A 15 -40.13 4.50 -38.17
N LEU A 16 -38.99 4.00 -38.62
CA LEU A 16 -38.24 2.97 -37.93
C LEU A 16 -37.71 3.58 -36.62
N PHE A 17 -38.44 3.35 -35.54
CA PHE A 17 -37.90 3.49 -34.20
C PHE A 17 -36.85 2.39 -34.00
N ILE A 18 -35.60 2.72 -34.20
CA ILE A 18 -34.47 1.90 -33.77
C ILE A 18 -34.37 2.17 -32.26
N PRO A 19 -34.69 1.20 -31.38
CA PRO A 19 -34.34 1.34 -29.98
C PRO A 19 -32.80 1.37 -29.94
N ALA A 20 -32.23 2.54 -29.69
CA ALA A 20 -30.83 2.62 -29.29
C ALA A 20 -30.74 1.91 -27.94
N CYS A 21 -30.36 0.64 -27.97
CA CYS A 21 -29.85 -0.03 -26.80
C CYS A 21 -28.61 0.76 -26.37
N LYS A 22 -28.78 1.64 -25.41
CA LYS A 22 -27.66 2.08 -24.59
C LYS A 22 -27.22 0.85 -23.83
N GLN A 23 -26.25 0.13 -24.35
CA GLN A 23 -25.42 -0.74 -23.53
C GLN A 23 -24.70 0.22 -22.56
N ASN A 24 -25.31 0.40 -21.41
CA ASN A 24 -24.57 0.88 -20.25
C ASN A 24 -23.62 -0.27 -19.90
N ASN A 25 -22.50 -0.34 -20.58
CA ASN A 25 -21.32 -0.99 -20.04
C ASN A 25 -20.84 -0.01 -18.95
N ASP A 26 -21.50 -0.03 -17.80
CA ASP A 26 -20.96 0.53 -16.57
C ASP A 26 -19.75 -0.34 -16.22
N ILE A 27 -18.65 -0.08 -16.91
CA ILE A 27 -17.33 -0.59 -16.50
C ILE A 27 -17.02 0.21 -15.24
N GLU A 28 -17.39 -0.36 -14.10
CA GLU A 28 -17.08 0.23 -12.81
C GLU A 28 -15.55 0.36 -12.69
N GLU A 29 -15.08 1.61 -12.62
CA GLU A 29 -13.66 1.88 -12.47
C GLU A 29 -13.12 1.23 -11.19
N PRO A 30 -11.92 0.65 -11.24
CA PRO A 30 -11.34 0.05 -10.06
C PRO A 30 -11.10 1.10 -8.98
N THR A 31 -11.37 0.74 -7.73
CA THR A 31 -11.05 1.54 -6.56
C THR A 31 -10.11 0.78 -5.64
N LEU A 32 -9.21 1.49 -4.99
CA LEU A 32 -8.32 0.93 -3.98
C LEU A 32 -7.97 2.01 -2.96
N GLU A 33 -8.40 1.82 -1.72
CA GLU A 33 -8.10 2.69 -0.60
C GLU A 33 -7.53 1.90 0.57
N LEU A 34 -6.65 2.52 1.33
CA LEU A 34 -6.02 1.96 2.52
C LEU A 34 -6.32 2.84 3.71
N SER A 35 -6.52 2.24 4.88
CA SER A 35 -6.75 2.98 6.13
C SER A 35 -5.55 3.83 6.55
N THR A 36 -4.34 3.50 6.07
CA THR A 36 -3.12 4.27 6.28
C THR A 36 -2.13 4.06 5.15
N SER A 37 -1.28 5.04 4.92
CA SER A 37 -0.14 4.97 3.98
C SER A 37 1.22 4.81 4.67
N SER A 38 1.24 4.73 6.01
CA SER A 38 2.48 4.57 6.78
C SER A 38 2.25 3.78 8.06
N LEU A 39 3.24 2.97 8.44
CA LEU A 39 3.29 2.20 9.67
C LEU A 39 4.63 2.45 10.34
N THR A 40 4.59 2.74 11.65
CA THR A 40 5.78 2.89 12.46
C THR A 40 5.77 1.83 13.56
N PHE A 41 6.86 1.10 13.68
CA PHE A 41 7.07 0.04 14.65
C PHE A 41 8.21 0.41 15.60
N ALA A 42 8.07 0.01 16.85
CA ALA A 42 9.18 -0.01 17.79
C ALA A 42 10.19 -1.12 17.41
N LYS A 43 11.33 -1.17 18.09
CA LYS A 43 12.40 -2.15 17.86
C LYS A 43 11.95 -3.61 18.00
N ASN A 44 10.96 -3.90 18.86
CA ASN A 44 10.51 -5.25 19.11
C ASN A 44 9.65 -5.82 17.98
N ALA A 45 9.60 -7.13 17.86
CA ALA A 45 8.66 -7.81 16.98
C ALA A 45 7.23 -7.40 17.32
N SER A 46 6.44 -7.02 16.33
CA SER A 46 5.05 -6.59 16.51
C SER A 46 4.27 -6.66 15.20
N GLU A 47 2.97 -6.41 15.28
CA GLU A 47 2.06 -6.49 14.16
C GLU A 47 1.11 -5.30 14.18
N GLN A 48 0.77 -4.80 13.00
CA GLN A 48 -0.28 -3.80 12.78
C GLN A 48 -1.17 -4.23 11.62
N THR A 49 -2.42 -3.81 11.64
CA THR A 49 -3.41 -4.16 10.63
C THR A 49 -3.80 -2.92 9.82
N VAL A 50 -3.85 -3.07 8.50
CA VAL A 50 -4.31 -2.07 7.55
C VAL A 50 -5.57 -2.57 6.88
N SER A 51 -6.64 -1.77 6.87
CA SER A 51 -7.84 -2.08 6.11
C SER A 51 -7.63 -1.74 4.64
N VAL A 52 -8.05 -2.65 3.76
CA VAL A 52 -7.98 -2.53 2.30
C VAL A 52 -9.41 -2.49 1.77
N GLN A 53 -9.78 -1.39 1.12
CA GLN A 53 -11.09 -1.20 0.50
C GLN A 53 -10.91 -1.18 -1.02
N THR A 54 -11.60 -2.06 -1.72
CA THR A 54 -11.60 -2.14 -3.17
C THR A 54 -12.95 -2.68 -3.66
N ASN A 55 -13.36 -2.26 -4.86
CA ASN A 55 -14.52 -2.80 -5.56
C ASN A 55 -14.15 -4.01 -6.46
N LYS A 56 -12.95 -4.56 -6.31
CA LYS A 56 -12.51 -5.76 -7.05
C LYS A 56 -12.58 -7.01 -6.16
N ASP A 57 -12.84 -8.15 -6.78
CA ASP A 57 -13.01 -9.43 -6.10
C ASP A 57 -11.73 -9.92 -5.39
N SER A 58 -10.58 -9.41 -5.83
CA SER A 58 -9.29 -9.81 -5.27
C SER A 58 -8.28 -8.66 -5.25
N TRP A 59 -7.39 -8.75 -4.30
CA TRP A 59 -6.23 -7.87 -4.16
C TRP A 59 -5.04 -8.67 -3.64
N ASN A 60 -3.84 -8.14 -3.75
CA ASN A 60 -2.63 -8.74 -3.21
C ASN A 60 -1.69 -7.68 -2.66
N ALA A 61 -0.70 -8.10 -1.86
CA ALA A 61 0.30 -7.21 -1.30
C ALA A 61 1.68 -7.85 -1.32
N PHE A 62 2.71 -7.02 -1.49
CA PHE A 62 4.12 -7.42 -1.52
C PHE A 62 4.94 -6.49 -0.63
N SER A 63 5.95 -7.05 0.01
CA SER A 63 6.94 -6.28 0.77
C SER A 63 8.25 -6.18 0.01
N SER A 64 8.90 -5.02 0.08
CA SER A 64 10.28 -4.85 -0.42
C SER A 64 11.33 -5.52 0.48
N GLN A 65 10.93 -5.99 1.67
CA GLN A 65 11.82 -6.53 2.69
C GLN A 65 11.20 -7.77 3.38
N GLU A 66 11.05 -8.85 2.63
CA GLU A 66 10.44 -10.09 3.11
C GLU A 66 11.25 -10.78 4.23
N GLY A 67 12.53 -10.44 4.35
CA GLY A 67 13.40 -10.97 5.41
C GLY A 67 12.95 -10.61 6.83
N TRP A 68 12.28 -9.46 7.00
CA TRP A 68 11.84 -8.98 8.31
C TRP A 68 10.40 -8.44 8.34
N VAL A 69 9.74 -8.30 7.19
CA VAL A 69 8.32 -7.92 7.06
C VAL A 69 7.56 -9.11 6.50
N THR A 70 6.58 -9.61 7.23
CA THR A 70 5.67 -10.67 6.78
C THR A 70 4.28 -10.08 6.60
N LEU A 71 3.64 -10.40 5.49
CA LEU A 71 2.30 -9.97 5.14
C LEU A 71 1.33 -11.14 5.20
N THR A 72 0.17 -10.94 5.82
CA THR A 72 -0.92 -11.91 5.83
C THR A 72 -2.22 -11.20 5.45
N GLN A 73 -2.86 -11.69 4.40
CA GLN A 73 -4.16 -11.20 3.97
C GLN A 73 -5.27 -11.96 4.71
N VAL A 74 -6.18 -11.22 5.33
CA VAL A 74 -7.35 -11.76 6.04
C VAL A 74 -8.59 -10.97 5.59
N GLY A 75 -9.32 -11.48 4.61
CA GLY A 75 -10.46 -10.77 4.03
C GLY A 75 -10.07 -9.41 3.46
N THR A 76 -10.62 -8.34 4.02
CA THR A 76 -10.32 -6.95 3.68
C THR A 76 -9.23 -6.32 4.56
N SER A 77 -8.48 -7.13 5.29
CA SER A 77 -7.42 -6.67 6.18
C SER A 77 -6.07 -7.22 5.76
N LEU A 78 -5.05 -6.37 5.80
CA LEU A 78 -3.65 -6.72 5.63
C LEU A 78 -2.96 -6.65 7.00
N GLN A 79 -2.53 -7.77 7.52
CA GLN A 79 -1.68 -7.84 8.71
C GLN A 79 -0.22 -7.68 8.27
N VAL A 80 0.44 -6.68 8.84
CA VAL A 80 1.86 -6.38 8.60
C VAL A 80 2.62 -6.69 9.87
N LYS A 81 3.37 -7.77 9.87
CA LYS A 81 4.17 -8.25 11.00
C LYS A 81 5.65 -7.99 10.74
N VAL A 82 6.33 -7.44 11.74
CA VAL A 82 7.77 -7.20 11.68
C VAL A 82 8.51 -8.03 12.72
N LYS A 83 9.69 -8.52 12.36
CA LYS A 83 10.64 -9.14 13.29
C LYS A 83 11.29 -8.05 14.15
N ALA A 84 11.88 -8.43 15.27
CA ALA A 84 12.68 -7.51 16.07
C ALA A 84 13.83 -6.92 15.23
N ASN A 85 14.13 -5.65 15.48
CA ASN A 85 15.28 -4.97 14.92
C ASN A 85 16.38 -4.91 15.98
N ASP A 86 17.30 -5.84 15.91
CA ASP A 86 18.44 -5.93 16.83
C ASP A 86 19.63 -5.08 16.37
N LEU A 87 19.45 -4.33 15.29
CA LEU A 87 20.48 -3.44 14.76
C LEU A 87 20.39 -2.06 15.42
N GLY A 88 21.52 -1.45 15.68
CA GLY A 88 21.62 -0.09 16.20
C GLY A 88 21.23 1.00 15.20
N VAL A 89 20.50 0.64 14.13
CA VAL A 89 20.03 1.56 13.09
C VAL A 89 18.56 1.31 12.77
N GLU A 90 17.85 2.37 12.47
CA GLU A 90 16.49 2.33 11.96
C GLU A 90 16.45 1.63 10.60
N ARG A 91 15.38 0.90 10.31
CA ARG A 91 15.17 0.27 9.02
C ARG A 91 13.81 0.59 8.43
N THR A 92 13.73 0.58 7.11
CA THR A 92 12.52 0.90 6.36
C THR A 92 12.19 -0.16 5.33
N ALA A 93 10.92 -0.28 5.01
CA ALA A 93 10.40 -1.11 3.94
C ALA A 93 9.24 -0.41 3.24
N SER A 94 8.86 -0.93 2.08
CA SER A 94 7.67 -0.53 1.36
C SER A 94 6.77 -1.75 1.18
N VAL A 95 5.50 -1.60 1.47
CA VAL A 95 4.47 -2.58 1.14
C VAL A 95 3.63 -1.99 0.01
N ILE A 96 3.49 -2.74 -1.08
CA ILE A 96 2.67 -2.38 -2.23
C ILE A 96 1.42 -3.24 -2.22
N VAL A 97 0.26 -2.61 -2.24
CA VAL A 97 -1.06 -3.27 -2.36
C VAL A 97 -1.59 -3.01 -3.75
N ASN A 98 -2.06 -4.06 -4.43
CA ASN A 98 -2.59 -4.00 -5.79
C ASN A 98 -4.02 -4.54 -5.83
N ALA A 99 -4.89 -3.85 -6.55
CA ALA A 99 -6.25 -4.30 -6.89
C ALA A 99 -6.70 -3.67 -8.21
N GLY A 100 -7.19 -4.48 -9.15
CA GLY A 100 -7.77 -3.99 -10.41
C GLY A 100 -6.83 -3.11 -11.24
N GLY A 101 -5.52 -3.32 -11.16
CA GLY A 101 -4.52 -2.49 -11.84
C GLY A 101 -4.10 -1.22 -11.08
N LEU A 102 -4.76 -0.91 -9.97
CA LEU A 102 -4.35 0.17 -9.07
C LEU A 102 -3.31 -0.31 -8.08
N GLN A 103 -2.42 0.59 -7.69
CA GLN A 103 -1.40 0.34 -6.67
C GLN A 103 -1.47 1.40 -5.57
N ARG A 104 -1.28 0.96 -4.33
CA ARG A 104 -1.09 1.83 -3.17
C ARG A 104 0.13 1.37 -2.39
N ARG A 105 0.86 2.33 -1.84
CA ARG A 105 2.08 2.08 -1.07
C ARG A 105 1.84 2.39 0.39
N ILE A 106 2.36 1.52 1.26
CA ILE A 106 2.49 1.75 2.70
C ILE A 106 3.99 1.85 3.00
N ALA A 107 4.42 2.96 3.58
CA ALA A 107 5.78 3.11 4.10
C ALA A 107 5.85 2.43 5.47
N VAL A 108 6.80 1.54 5.65
CA VAL A 108 7.06 0.84 6.91
C VAL A 108 8.39 1.32 7.47
N LYS A 109 8.39 1.72 8.74
CA LYS A 109 9.54 2.21 9.47
C LYS A 109 9.65 1.48 10.80
N GLN A 110 10.83 1.01 11.17
CA GLN A 110 11.07 0.36 12.45
C GLN A 110 12.29 0.96 13.14
N SER A 111 12.09 1.34 14.40
CA SER A 111 13.14 1.95 15.22
C SER A 111 14.36 1.04 15.39
N ALA A 112 15.51 1.66 15.59
CA ALA A 112 16.76 1.01 15.98
C ALA A 112 16.64 0.32 17.35
N ALA A 113 17.46 -0.70 17.59
CA ALA A 113 17.74 -1.19 18.92
C ALA A 113 18.51 -0.12 19.72
N ASP A 114 18.37 -0.16 21.05
CA ASP A 114 19.20 0.66 21.91
C ASP A 114 20.64 0.15 21.82
N VAL A 115 21.56 1.05 21.61
CA VAL A 115 22.99 0.75 21.70
C VAL A 115 23.43 1.10 23.12
N ILE A 116 23.79 0.10 23.89
CA ILE A 116 24.38 0.26 25.21
C ILE A 116 25.89 0.16 25.03
N ILE A 117 26.60 1.22 25.40
CA ILE A 117 28.04 1.22 25.48
C ILE A 117 28.39 1.10 26.96
N ASP A 118 28.89 -0.05 27.35
CA ASP A 118 29.41 -0.29 28.68
C ASP A 118 30.92 -0.06 28.66
N LEU A 119 31.38 0.83 29.53
CA LEU A 119 32.79 1.17 29.63
C LEU A 119 33.38 0.44 30.86
N ASP A 120 34.52 -0.19 30.67
CA ASP A 120 35.27 -0.84 31.77
C ASP A 120 35.83 0.16 32.78
N LYS A 121 35.83 1.46 32.45
CA LYS A 121 36.32 2.57 33.30
C LYS A 121 35.42 3.79 33.20
N GLU A 122 35.00 4.28 34.37
CA GLU A 122 34.25 5.55 34.48
C GLU A 122 35.15 6.77 34.33
N ALA A 123 36.43 6.63 34.68
CA ALA A 123 37.40 7.71 34.59
C ALA A 123 38.80 7.18 34.28
N VAL A 124 39.53 7.96 33.49
CA VAL A 124 40.92 7.71 33.16
C VAL A 124 41.75 8.89 33.67
N THR A 125 42.72 8.62 34.55
CA THR A 125 43.65 9.63 35.04
C THR A 125 44.97 9.41 34.34
N LEU A 126 45.38 10.39 33.57
CA LEU A 126 46.69 10.37 32.90
C LEU A 126 47.72 11.09 33.75
N PRO A 127 48.99 10.61 33.84
CA PRO A 127 50.04 11.29 34.53
C PRO A 127 50.42 12.64 33.83
N VAL A 128 50.91 13.59 34.59
CA VAL A 128 51.28 14.93 34.09
C VAL A 128 52.25 14.88 32.90
N GLY A 129 53.05 13.85 32.79
CA GLY A 129 54.00 13.62 31.65
C GLY A 129 53.38 13.08 30.37
N GLY A 130 52.09 12.92 30.33
CA GLY A 130 51.36 12.28 29.21
C GLY A 130 51.34 10.75 29.36
N GLY A 131 50.44 10.12 28.59
CA GLY A 131 50.25 8.65 28.57
C GLY A 131 49.09 8.27 27.67
N THR A 132 48.93 6.98 27.43
CA THR A 132 47.77 6.39 26.71
C THR A 132 47.16 5.31 27.58
N GLU A 133 45.84 5.35 27.65
CA GLU A 133 45.03 4.31 28.32
C GLU A 133 44.08 3.69 27.33
N LYS A 134 43.89 2.38 27.43
CA LYS A 134 42.90 1.66 26.61
C LYS A 134 41.60 1.49 27.38
N ILE A 135 40.49 1.84 26.75
CA ILE A 135 39.14 1.64 27.27
C ILE A 135 38.52 0.55 26.42
N GLY A 136 37.99 -0.52 27.06
CA GLY A 136 37.28 -1.60 26.42
C GLY A 136 35.78 -1.28 26.29
N PHE A 137 35.16 -1.80 25.25
CA PHE A 137 33.72 -1.81 25.03
C PHE A 137 33.26 -3.25 25.00
N TYR A 138 32.14 -3.53 25.62
CA TYR A 138 31.50 -4.83 25.69
C TYR A 138 30.09 -4.81 25.09
#